data_19a06e05d5f5f2e57128f327ae87f563
#
_entry.id   19a06e05d5f5f2e57128f327ae87f563
#
_cell.length_a   1.000
_cell.length_b   1.000
_cell.length_c   1.000
_cell.angle_alpha   90.00
_cell.angle_beta   90.00
_cell.angle_gamma   90.00
#
_symmetry.space_group_name_H-M   'P 1'
#
loop_
_entity.id
_entity.type
_entity.pdbx_description
1 polymer ?
#
loop_
_entity_poly.entity_id
_entity_poly.type
_entity_poly.pdbx_seq_one_letter_code
_entity_poly.pdbx_strand_id
1 'polypeptide(L)'
;MEELHNYLEIKMDELPSQGIMYSKAAQILGHFLTIADVKFISLITPENASPIIDSVLRRCFKFKNLPYESLLLCDRQYLIFWLRANSYLTENGYQINVKKCSCCGQGYTGTINLDDININYLQNGIEPIILPQAQIRVGLKLPTVESLKYKDEDKKLETALRMLDVGTRDARDFIQELSAYDYTYLLDYCSSINVGFDMHFRPVCPH
;
A
#
# COMPACT_ATOMS: atom_id res chain seq x y z
N MET A 1 -22.32 22.39 -5.22
CA MET A 1 -22.10 21.28 -6.17
C MET A 1 -21.58 20.00 -5.49
N GLU A 2 -21.84 19.82 -4.18
CA GLU A 2 -21.42 18.61 -3.43
C GLU A 2 -22.40 17.43 -3.47
N GLU A 3 -23.59 17.60 -4.05
CA GLU A 3 -24.69 16.62 -3.95
C GLU A 3 -24.81 15.62 -5.12
N LEU A 4 -23.90 15.65 -6.10
CA LEU A 4 -24.01 14.79 -7.29
C LEU A 4 -23.36 13.41 -7.14
N HIS A 5 -22.68 13.13 -6.02
CA HIS A 5 -21.98 11.86 -5.84
C HIS A 5 -22.66 11.01 -4.75
N ASN A 6 -23.18 9.86 -5.15
CA ASN A 6 -23.57 8.82 -4.19
C ASN A 6 -22.30 8.22 -3.59
N TYR A 7 -22.02 8.53 -2.33
CA TYR A 7 -20.94 7.93 -1.59
C TYR A 7 -21.34 6.54 -1.08
N LEU A 8 -20.47 5.57 -1.32
CA LEU A 8 -20.58 4.22 -0.79
C LEU A 8 -19.64 4.08 0.41
N GLU A 9 -20.09 3.41 1.44
CA GLU A 9 -19.25 3.10 2.59
C GLU A 9 -18.31 1.94 2.26
N ILE A 10 -17.03 2.14 2.50
CA ILE A 10 -16.01 1.10 2.42
C ILE A 10 -15.97 0.43 3.80
N LYS A 11 -16.30 -0.85 3.86
CA LYS A 11 -16.24 -1.57 5.11
C LYS A 11 -14.81 -1.75 5.57
N MET A 12 -14.56 -1.46 6.84
CA MET A 12 -13.21 -1.48 7.41
C MET A 12 -12.60 -2.90 7.42
N ASP A 13 -13.42 -3.93 7.53
CA ASP A 13 -13.03 -5.35 7.49
C ASP A 13 -12.69 -5.86 6.06
N GLU A 14 -13.06 -5.12 5.03
CA GLU A 14 -12.64 -5.38 3.65
C GLU A 14 -11.22 -4.84 3.34
N LEU A 15 -10.72 -3.91 4.17
CA LEU A 15 -9.37 -3.37 4.02
C LEU A 15 -8.31 -4.43 4.38
N PRO A 16 -7.12 -4.42 3.76
CA PRO A 16 -6.03 -5.31 4.14
C PRO A 16 -5.64 -5.23 5.62
N SER A 17 -5.74 -4.06 6.24
CA SER A 17 -5.54 -3.87 7.69
C SER A 17 -6.70 -4.36 8.54
N GLN A 18 -7.85 -4.71 7.93
CA GLN A 18 -9.13 -5.00 8.60
C GLN A 18 -9.58 -3.88 9.57
N GLY A 19 -9.05 -2.69 9.38
CA GLY A 19 -9.33 -1.55 10.26
C GLY A 19 -8.75 -1.66 11.68
N ILE A 20 -8.00 -2.73 11.99
CA ILE A 20 -7.49 -3.02 13.35
C ILE A 20 -6.65 -1.88 13.92
N MET A 21 -5.91 -1.18 13.05
CA MET A 21 -5.01 -0.09 13.45
C MET A 21 -5.69 1.28 13.52
N TYR A 22 -6.98 1.38 13.18
CA TYR A 22 -7.73 2.63 13.18
C TYR A 22 -8.62 2.77 14.41
N SER A 23 -9.05 4.00 14.68
CA SER A 23 -10.10 4.24 15.66
C SER A 23 -11.40 3.52 15.26
N LYS A 24 -12.16 3.00 16.21
CA LYS A 24 -13.49 2.42 15.97
C LYS A 24 -14.48 3.40 15.32
N ALA A 25 -14.22 4.69 15.43
CA ALA A 25 -15.04 5.74 14.81
C ALA A 25 -14.57 6.11 13.41
N ALA A 26 -13.48 5.50 12.90
CA ALA A 26 -12.97 5.77 11.56
C ALA A 26 -13.95 5.25 10.50
N GLN A 27 -14.18 6.05 9.46
CA GLN A 27 -15.01 5.68 8.31
C GLN A 27 -14.38 6.18 7.02
N ILE A 28 -14.52 5.40 5.96
CA ILE A 28 -14.12 5.76 4.61
C ILE A 28 -15.34 5.69 3.70
N LEU A 29 -15.66 6.78 3.05
CA LEU A 29 -16.76 6.87 2.08
C LEU A 29 -16.17 7.19 0.71
N GLY A 30 -16.47 6.40 -0.30
CA GLY A 30 -15.95 6.55 -1.66
C GLY A 30 -17.01 6.80 -2.71
N HIS A 31 -16.67 7.50 -3.76
CA HIS A 31 -17.46 7.57 -5.00
C HIS A 31 -16.61 7.15 -6.20
N PHE A 32 -17.26 6.79 -7.29
CA PHE A 32 -16.58 6.37 -8.52
C PHE A 32 -15.83 7.51 -9.20
N LEU A 33 -14.84 7.17 -10.02
CA LEU A 33 -14.07 8.14 -10.81
C LEU A 33 -15.00 8.93 -11.75
N THR A 34 -14.80 10.23 -11.76
CA THR A 34 -15.41 11.11 -12.78
C THR A 34 -14.54 11.17 -14.04
N ILE A 35 -15.09 11.68 -15.14
CA ILE A 35 -14.30 11.94 -16.35
C ILE A 35 -13.12 12.90 -16.07
N ALA A 36 -13.30 13.86 -15.16
CA ALA A 36 -12.25 14.78 -14.76
C ALA A 36 -11.10 14.04 -14.04
N ASP A 37 -11.43 13.06 -13.19
CA ASP A 37 -10.45 12.22 -12.50
C ASP A 37 -9.68 11.33 -13.46
N VAL A 38 -10.38 10.72 -14.42
CA VAL A 38 -9.73 9.91 -15.49
C VAL A 38 -8.75 10.74 -16.31
N LYS A 39 -9.14 11.96 -16.71
CA LYS A 39 -8.24 12.89 -17.41
C LYS A 39 -7.05 13.28 -16.54
N PHE A 40 -7.25 13.47 -15.25
CA PHE A 40 -6.16 13.81 -14.33
C PHE A 40 -5.20 12.64 -14.13
N ILE A 41 -5.72 11.40 -14.02
CA ILE A 41 -4.92 10.17 -13.95
C ILE A 41 -4.09 9.98 -15.22
N SER A 42 -4.60 10.36 -16.40
CA SER A 42 -3.85 10.24 -17.68
C SER A 42 -2.58 11.10 -17.75
N LEU A 43 -2.39 12.03 -16.81
CA LEU A 43 -1.18 12.84 -16.68
C LEU A 43 -0.08 12.18 -15.84
N ILE A 44 -0.30 10.96 -15.35
CA ILE A 44 0.68 10.25 -14.51
C ILE A 44 1.95 9.93 -15.30
N THR A 45 3.07 10.32 -14.73
CA THR A 45 4.43 9.88 -15.09
C THR A 45 5.09 9.21 -13.90
N PRO A 46 6.21 8.48 -14.05
CA PRO A 46 6.92 7.89 -12.91
C PRO A 46 7.27 8.91 -11.80
N GLU A 47 7.56 10.16 -12.19
CA GLU A 47 8.01 11.21 -11.28
C GLU A 47 6.86 11.84 -10.47
N ASN A 48 5.63 11.87 -11.03
CA ASN A 48 4.48 12.55 -10.42
C ASN A 48 3.36 11.58 -9.99
N ALA A 49 3.56 10.27 -10.10
CA ALA A 49 2.52 9.27 -9.83
C ALA A 49 1.94 9.39 -8.43
N SER A 50 2.78 9.45 -7.38
CA SER A 50 2.31 9.50 -6.00
C SER A 50 1.44 10.73 -5.70
N PRO A 51 1.86 11.97 -5.98
CA PRO A 51 1.03 13.14 -5.72
C PRO A 51 -0.28 13.17 -6.53
N ILE A 52 -0.29 12.67 -7.77
CA ILE A 52 -1.53 12.59 -8.55
C ILE A 52 -2.49 11.57 -7.93
N ILE A 53 -1.99 10.38 -7.57
CA ILE A 53 -2.79 9.35 -6.91
C ILE A 53 -3.36 9.88 -5.60
N ASP A 54 -2.56 10.54 -4.75
CA ASP A 54 -3.02 11.12 -3.49
C ASP A 54 -4.11 12.18 -3.71
N SER A 55 -3.95 13.01 -4.75
CA SER A 55 -4.96 14.00 -5.12
C SER A 55 -6.28 13.35 -5.55
N VAL A 56 -6.23 12.27 -6.33
CA VAL A 56 -7.42 11.51 -6.75
C VAL A 56 -8.10 10.86 -5.55
N LEU A 57 -7.34 10.21 -4.68
CA LEU A 57 -7.89 9.57 -3.48
C LEU A 57 -8.58 10.58 -2.56
N ARG A 58 -7.98 11.76 -2.33
CA ARG A 58 -8.58 12.83 -1.52
C ARG A 58 -9.86 13.41 -2.14
N ARG A 59 -10.02 13.34 -3.45
CA ARG A 59 -11.26 13.78 -4.14
C ARG A 59 -12.33 12.70 -4.12
N CYS A 60 -11.94 11.45 -4.35
CA CYS A 60 -12.89 10.35 -4.47
C CYS A 60 -13.32 9.78 -3.12
N PHE A 61 -12.55 10.00 -2.04
CA PHE A 61 -12.86 9.48 -0.72
C PHE A 61 -12.99 10.57 0.34
N LYS A 62 -13.98 10.40 1.21
CA LYS A 62 -14.14 11.16 2.47
C LYS A 62 -13.68 10.30 3.63
N PHE A 63 -12.66 10.77 4.34
CA PHE A 63 -12.11 10.11 5.52
C PHE A 63 -12.68 10.79 6.77
N LYS A 64 -13.53 10.09 7.53
CA LYS A 64 -14.08 10.58 8.79
C LYS A 64 -13.32 9.97 9.96
N ASN A 65 -12.90 10.82 10.91
CA ASN A 65 -12.10 10.42 12.07
C ASN A 65 -10.82 9.63 11.71
N LEU A 66 -10.31 9.84 10.51
CA LEU A 66 -9.09 9.25 9.96
C LEU A 66 -8.38 10.29 9.08
N PRO A 67 -7.34 10.97 9.56
CA PRO A 67 -6.51 11.82 8.71
C PRO A 67 -5.89 11.01 7.56
N TYR A 68 -5.90 11.56 6.36
CA TYR A 68 -5.35 10.86 5.17
C TYR A 68 -3.89 10.45 5.36
N GLU A 69 -3.10 11.24 6.05
CA GLU A 69 -1.69 10.99 6.38
C GLU A 69 -1.53 9.73 7.25
N SER A 70 -2.54 9.42 8.06
CA SER A 70 -2.58 8.21 8.92
C SER A 70 -3.12 6.98 8.20
N LEU A 71 -3.57 7.10 6.95
CA LEU A 71 -4.01 5.97 6.15
C LEU A 71 -2.84 5.02 5.90
N LEU A 72 -3.03 3.72 6.16
CA LEU A 72 -2.03 2.69 5.93
C LEU A 72 -1.77 2.51 4.43
N LEU A 73 -0.53 2.26 4.05
CA LEU A 73 -0.16 2.12 2.63
C LEU A 73 -0.83 0.91 1.97
N CYS A 74 -1.03 -0.19 2.71
CA CYS A 74 -1.77 -1.34 2.21
C CYS A 74 -3.24 -0.98 1.91
N ASP A 75 -3.89 -0.19 2.76
CA ASP A 75 -5.27 0.23 2.57
C ASP A 75 -5.38 1.32 1.50
N ARG A 76 -4.39 2.23 1.42
CA ARG A 76 -4.30 3.19 0.30
C ARG A 76 -4.25 2.46 -1.04
N GLN A 77 -3.49 1.39 -1.13
CA GLN A 77 -3.41 0.56 -2.33
C GLN A 77 -4.75 -0.12 -2.63
N TYR A 78 -5.43 -0.65 -1.60
CA TYR A 78 -6.77 -1.20 -1.74
C TYR A 78 -7.75 -0.17 -2.31
N LEU A 79 -7.76 1.06 -1.81
CA LEU A 79 -8.64 2.12 -2.31
C LEU A 79 -8.39 2.45 -3.78
N ILE A 80 -7.14 2.39 -4.25
CA ILE A 80 -6.80 2.55 -5.68
C ILE A 80 -7.44 1.42 -6.50
N PHE A 81 -7.30 0.17 -6.06
CA PHE A 81 -7.92 -0.98 -6.72
C PHE A 81 -9.44 -0.91 -6.68
N TRP A 82 -10.01 -0.51 -5.54
CA TRP A 82 -11.46 -0.31 -5.39
C TRP A 82 -11.99 0.71 -6.40
N LEU A 83 -11.33 1.85 -6.57
CA LEU A 83 -11.70 2.83 -7.59
C LEU A 83 -11.65 2.22 -8.99
N ARG A 84 -10.61 1.46 -9.30
CA ARG A 84 -10.47 0.82 -10.61
C ARG A 84 -11.58 -0.18 -10.86
N ALA A 85 -11.83 -1.08 -9.91
CA ALA A 85 -12.84 -2.14 -10.03
C ALA A 85 -14.26 -1.59 -10.17
N ASN A 86 -14.58 -0.50 -9.45
CA ASN A 86 -15.94 0.02 -9.39
C ASN A 86 -16.22 1.14 -10.39
N SER A 87 -15.20 1.74 -11.02
CA SER A 87 -15.39 2.85 -11.96
C SER A 87 -15.48 2.42 -13.43
N TYR A 88 -15.15 1.17 -13.76
CA TYR A 88 -15.14 0.65 -15.13
C TYR A 88 -16.00 -0.60 -15.23
N LEU A 89 -17.06 -0.55 -16.03
CA LEU A 89 -18.08 -1.60 -16.12
C LEU A 89 -17.64 -2.84 -16.93
N THR A 90 -16.59 -2.77 -17.73
CA THR A 90 -16.32 -3.78 -18.76
C THR A 90 -14.96 -4.44 -18.72
N GLU A 91 -14.03 -3.97 -17.91
CA GLU A 91 -12.67 -4.50 -17.89
C GLU A 91 -12.13 -4.63 -16.45
N ASN A 92 -12.39 -5.74 -15.78
CA ASN A 92 -11.81 -6.06 -14.47
C ASN A 92 -10.34 -6.49 -14.56
N GLY A 93 -9.61 -6.13 -15.63
CA GLY A 93 -8.26 -6.59 -15.85
C GLY A 93 -7.24 -5.49 -16.16
N TYR A 94 -6.00 -5.73 -15.74
CA TYR A 94 -4.83 -4.97 -16.18
C TYR A 94 -4.12 -5.70 -17.31
N GLN A 95 -3.86 -5.00 -18.41
CA GLN A 95 -2.98 -5.53 -19.47
C GLN A 95 -1.52 -5.31 -19.07
N ILE A 96 -0.75 -6.38 -19.12
CA ILE A 96 0.69 -6.36 -18.84
C ILE A 96 1.42 -6.79 -20.11
N ASN A 97 2.40 -5.99 -20.52
CA ASN A 97 3.28 -6.34 -21.62
C ASN A 97 4.52 -7.09 -21.06
N VAL A 98 4.56 -8.38 -21.25
CA VAL A 98 5.73 -9.22 -20.96
C VAL A 98 6.67 -9.15 -22.15
N LYS A 99 7.83 -8.47 -21.98
CA LYS A 99 8.81 -8.30 -23.08
C LYS A 99 9.46 -9.62 -23.48
N LYS A 100 9.71 -10.52 -22.52
CA LYS A 100 10.34 -11.81 -22.76
C LYS A 100 9.80 -12.84 -21.78
N CYS A 101 9.14 -13.85 -22.28
CA CYS A 101 8.66 -14.99 -21.50
C CYS A 101 9.84 -15.85 -21.02
N SER A 102 9.85 -16.26 -19.76
CA SER A 102 10.86 -17.18 -19.21
C SER A 102 10.78 -18.60 -19.78
N CYS A 103 9.61 -19.00 -20.30
CA CYS A 103 9.39 -20.35 -20.85
C CYS A 103 9.75 -20.44 -22.33
N CYS A 104 9.24 -19.53 -23.17
CA CYS A 104 9.38 -19.61 -24.63
C CYS A 104 10.25 -18.50 -25.24
N GLY A 105 10.65 -17.50 -24.46
CA GLY A 105 11.48 -16.37 -24.93
C GLY A 105 10.72 -15.30 -25.74
N GLN A 106 9.45 -15.52 -26.08
CA GLN A 106 8.64 -14.58 -26.85
C GLN A 106 7.98 -13.53 -25.96
N GLY A 107 7.70 -12.34 -26.51
CA GLY A 107 6.90 -11.32 -25.85
C GLY A 107 5.40 -11.59 -26.03
N TYR A 108 4.59 -11.23 -25.04
CA TYR A 108 3.14 -11.33 -25.11
C TYR A 108 2.46 -10.28 -24.22
N THR A 109 1.18 -10.04 -24.49
CA THR A 109 0.32 -9.26 -23.59
C THR A 109 -0.51 -10.22 -22.76
N GLY A 110 -0.36 -10.16 -21.45
CA GLY A 110 -1.19 -10.90 -20.50
C GLY A 110 -2.21 -9.98 -19.84
N THR A 111 -3.31 -10.54 -19.36
CA THR A 111 -4.30 -9.83 -18.54
C THR A 111 -4.26 -10.38 -17.12
N ILE A 112 -4.23 -9.49 -16.13
CA ILE A 112 -4.43 -9.83 -14.72
C ILE A 112 -5.82 -9.36 -14.35
N ASN A 113 -6.71 -10.29 -13.97
CA ASN A 113 -8.00 -9.91 -13.43
C ASN A 113 -7.83 -9.40 -12.00
N LEU A 114 -8.55 -8.34 -11.66
CA LEU A 114 -8.50 -7.77 -10.30
C LEU A 114 -9.00 -8.78 -9.25
N ASP A 115 -9.96 -9.63 -9.64
CA ASP A 115 -10.53 -10.67 -8.79
C ASP A 115 -9.54 -11.82 -8.48
N ASP A 116 -8.48 -11.95 -9.28
CA ASP A 116 -7.43 -12.97 -9.10
C ASP A 116 -6.28 -12.47 -8.19
N ILE A 117 -6.35 -11.22 -7.72
CA ILE A 117 -5.31 -10.64 -6.87
C ILE A 117 -5.52 -11.08 -5.43
N ASN A 118 -4.56 -11.83 -4.90
CA ASN A 118 -4.58 -12.23 -3.50
C ASN A 118 -4.31 -11.04 -2.58
N ILE A 119 -5.10 -10.95 -1.51
CA ILE A 119 -4.94 -9.96 -0.45
C ILE A 119 -4.49 -10.68 0.82
N ASN A 120 -3.35 -10.26 1.35
CA ASN A 120 -2.87 -10.69 2.65
C ASN A 120 -3.44 -9.77 3.72
N TYR A 121 -4.37 -10.27 4.51
CA TYR A 121 -5.01 -9.51 5.58
C TYR A 121 -4.19 -9.53 6.86
N LEU A 122 -4.19 -8.41 7.58
CA LEU A 122 -3.63 -8.32 8.91
C LEU A 122 -4.52 -9.12 9.88
N GLN A 123 -4.02 -10.22 10.41
CA GLN A 123 -4.79 -11.06 11.34
C GLN A 123 -4.83 -10.51 12.76
N ASN A 124 -3.71 -9.91 13.18
CA ASN A 124 -3.52 -9.31 14.50
C ASN A 124 -2.70 -8.04 14.36
N GLY A 125 -2.62 -7.23 15.42
CA GLY A 125 -1.69 -6.09 15.44
C GLY A 125 -0.23 -6.54 15.24
N ILE A 126 0.64 -5.62 14.85
CA ILE A 126 2.07 -5.92 14.75
C ILE A 126 2.65 -5.90 16.16
N GLU A 127 3.25 -7.03 16.55
CA GLU A 127 3.91 -7.12 17.84
C GLU A 127 5.29 -6.46 17.80
N PRO A 128 5.70 -5.80 18.88
CA PRO A 128 7.05 -5.29 19.01
C PRO A 128 8.06 -6.45 19.08
N ILE A 129 9.24 -6.23 18.51
CA ILE A 129 10.33 -7.21 18.52
C ILE A 129 11.34 -6.91 19.61
N ILE A 130 12.10 -7.91 20.02
CA ILE A 130 13.28 -7.77 20.86
C ILE A 130 14.52 -7.96 19.99
N LEU A 131 15.38 -6.95 19.91
CA LEU A 131 16.64 -7.04 19.18
C LEU A 131 17.58 -8.03 19.88
N PRO A 132 18.10 -9.03 19.16
CA PRO A 132 18.78 -10.16 19.80
C PRO A 132 20.05 -9.80 20.58
N GLN A 133 20.84 -8.85 20.08
CA GLN A 133 22.11 -8.47 20.72
C GLN A 133 21.93 -7.35 21.73
N ALA A 134 21.20 -6.29 21.39
CA ALA A 134 20.98 -5.17 22.29
C ALA A 134 19.96 -5.47 23.40
N GLN A 135 19.15 -6.54 23.27
CA GLN A 135 18.07 -6.92 24.18
C GLN A 135 17.05 -5.80 24.46
N ILE A 136 16.88 -4.89 23.50
CA ILE A 136 15.90 -3.81 23.58
C ILE A 136 14.63 -4.15 22.80
N ARG A 137 13.50 -3.72 23.35
CA ARG A 137 12.19 -3.87 22.72
C ARG A 137 11.94 -2.71 21.76
N VAL A 138 11.63 -3.01 20.52
CA VAL A 138 11.38 -2.04 19.44
C VAL A 138 9.94 -2.16 18.98
N GLY A 139 9.21 -1.04 19.03
CA GLY A 139 7.87 -0.93 18.48
C GLY A 139 7.89 -0.93 16.95
N LEU A 140 6.89 -1.58 16.38
CA LEU A 140 6.67 -1.60 14.92
C LEU A 140 5.23 -1.25 14.60
N LYS A 141 5.02 -0.61 13.45
CA LYS A 141 3.71 -0.25 12.92
C LYS A 141 3.67 -0.47 11.41
N LEU A 142 2.48 -0.64 10.85
CA LEU A 142 2.34 -0.65 9.39
C LEU A 142 2.67 0.74 8.81
N PRO A 143 3.29 0.79 7.62
CA PRO A 143 3.59 2.05 6.94
C PRO A 143 2.32 2.85 6.65
N THR A 144 2.36 4.16 6.89
CA THR A 144 1.29 5.11 6.60
C THR A 144 1.65 6.00 5.41
N VAL A 145 0.68 6.75 4.89
CA VAL A 145 0.93 7.78 3.87
C VAL A 145 1.98 8.79 4.35
N GLU A 146 1.96 9.20 5.62
CA GLU A 146 2.99 10.08 6.18
C GLU A 146 4.39 9.48 6.09
N SER A 147 4.52 8.16 6.23
CA SER A 147 5.81 7.46 6.18
C SER A 147 6.46 7.47 4.79
N LEU A 148 5.75 7.89 3.72
CA LEU A 148 6.31 8.04 2.37
C LEU A 148 7.42 9.10 2.28
N LYS A 149 7.57 9.94 3.30
CA LYS A 149 8.73 10.83 3.43
C LYS A 149 10.06 10.11 3.57
N TYR A 150 10.05 8.89 4.15
CA TYR A 150 11.25 8.05 4.22
C TYR A 150 11.46 7.37 2.87
N LYS A 151 12.53 7.76 2.19
CA LYS A 151 12.97 7.16 0.92
C LYS A 151 14.41 6.70 1.07
N ASP A 152 14.72 5.55 0.50
CA ASP A 152 16.08 5.02 0.45
C ASP A 152 16.25 4.16 -0.80
N GLU A 153 17.51 4.05 -1.28
CA GLU A 153 17.84 3.17 -2.40
C GLU A 153 17.76 1.70 -2.00
N ASP A 154 18.13 1.38 -0.75
CA ASP A 154 17.92 0.07 -0.16
C ASP A 154 16.45 -0.07 0.28
N LYS A 155 15.71 -0.91 -0.43
CA LYS A 155 14.28 -1.13 -0.16
C LYS A 155 13.99 -1.79 1.17
N LYS A 156 14.88 -2.60 1.70
CA LYS A 156 14.72 -3.18 3.04
C LYS A 156 14.86 -2.11 4.11
N LEU A 157 15.87 -1.24 3.98
CA LEU A 157 16.06 -0.10 4.87
C LEU A 157 14.87 0.86 4.79
N GLU A 158 14.40 1.20 3.58
CA GLU A 158 13.22 2.04 3.38
C GLU A 158 11.99 1.45 4.10
N THR A 159 11.78 0.15 3.99
CA THR A 159 10.67 -0.56 4.67
C THR A 159 10.81 -0.47 6.19
N ALA A 160 11.97 -0.76 6.74
CA ALA A 160 12.23 -0.68 8.18
C ALA A 160 12.01 0.76 8.71
N LEU A 161 12.53 1.78 8.02
CA LEU A 161 12.33 3.18 8.39
C LEU A 161 10.86 3.58 8.46
N ARG A 162 10.04 3.04 7.56
CA ARG A 162 8.59 3.30 7.52
C ARG A 162 7.83 2.55 8.62
N MET A 163 8.36 1.45 9.08
CA MET A 163 7.70 0.58 10.06
C MET A 163 8.12 0.84 11.50
N LEU A 164 9.27 1.46 11.73
CA LEU A 164 9.75 1.75 13.08
C LEU A 164 8.82 2.70 13.84
N ASP A 165 8.50 2.31 15.07
CA ASP A 165 7.81 3.14 16.05
C ASP A 165 8.73 3.41 17.26
N VAL A 166 9.62 4.37 17.07
CA VAL A 166 10.64 4.76 18.05
C VAL A 166 10.25 6.04 18.82
N GLY A 167 8.97 6.37 18.83
CA GLY A 167 8.44 7.54 19.52
C GLY A 167 8.92 8.85 18.88
N THR A 168 9.54 9.70 19.70
CA THR A 168 10.04 11.04 19.27
C THR A 168 11.41 11.00 18.61
N ARG A 169 12.09 9.85 18.64
CA ARG A 169 13.42 9.68 18.04
C ARG A 169 13.30 9.55 16.52
N ASP A 170 14.30 10.06 15.78
CA ASP A 170 14.39 9.79 14.36
C ASP A 170 14.72 8.31 14.09
N ALA A 171 14.01 7.70 13.15
CA ALA A 171 14.21 6.28 12.83
C ALA A 171 15.58 6.00 12.22
N ARG A 172 16.17 6.95 11.46
CA ARG A 172 17.51 6.80 10.87
C ARG A 172 18.58 6.84 11.96
N ASP A 173 18.49 7.77 12.90
CA ASP A 173 19.42 7.87 14.02
C ASP A 173 19.40 6.59 14.87
N PHE A 174 18.18 6.07 15.11
CA PHE A 174 18.04 4.80 15.80
C PHE A 174 18.74 3.64 15.10
N ILE A 175 18.52 3.51 13.77
CA ILE A 175 19.14 2.43 12.98
C ILE A 175 20.67 2.54 12.96
N GLN A 176 21.24 3.73 12.89
CA GLN A 176 22.70 3.94 12.85
C GLN A 176 23.43 3.49 14.14
N GLU A 177 22.70 3.41 15.27
CA GLU A 177 23.27 2.96 16.54
C GLU A 177 23.20 1.45 16.73
N LEU A 178 22.51 0.73 15.84
CA LEU A 178 22.37 -0.73 15.95
C LEU A 178 23.68 -1.44 15.60
N SER A 179 23.91 -2.57 16.25
CA SER A 179 24.92 -3.52 15.78
C SER A 179 24.54 -4.07 14.39
N ALA A 180 25.54 -4.52 13.61
CA ALA A 180 25.27 -5.11 12.30
C ALA A 180 24.32 -6.31 12.38
N TYR A 181 24.36 -7.07 13.47
CA TYR A 181 23.48 -8.21 13.71
C TYR A 181 22.04 -7.77 13.92
N ASP A 182 21.81 -6.83 14.86
CA ASP A 182 20.45 -6.31 15.14
C ASP A 182 19.87 -5.56 13.95
N TYR A 183 20.73 -4.83 13.21
CA TYR A 183 20.35 -4.18 11.96
C TYR A 183 19.82 -5.19 10.94
N THR A 184 20.56 -6.25 10.65
CA THR A 184 20.13 -7.27 9.69
C THR A 184 18.84 -7.96 10.15
N TYR A 185 18.76 -8.31 11.44
CA TYR A 185 17.57 -8.92 12.01
C TYR A 185 16.32 -8.03 11.86
N LEU A 186 16.45 -6.73 12.15
CA LEU A 186 15.37 -5.75 11.99
C LEU A 186 14.89 -5.66 10.53
N LEU A 187 15.84 -5.54 9.59
CA LEU A 187 15.49 -5.44 8.16
C LEU A 187 14.76 -6.69 7.65
N ASP A 188 15.25 -7.86 8.01
CA ASP A 188 14.65 -9.13 7.58
C ASP A 188 13.26 -9.31 8.22
N TYR A 189 13.09 -8.95 9.48
CA TYR A 189 11.80 -9.00 10.15
C TYR A 189 10.79 -8.06 9.50
N CYS A 190 11.13 -6.79 9.29
CA CYS A 190 10.25 -5.83 8.63
C CYS A 190 9.88 -6.27 7.21
N SER A 191 10.82 -6.87 6.48
CA SER A 191 10.59 -7.38 5.12
C SER A 191 9.71 -8.63 5.09
N SER A 192 9.60 -9.37 6.19
CA SER A 192 8.74 -10.56 6.30
C SER A 192 7.27 -10.22 6.53
N ILE A 193 6.98 -9.00 6.99
CA ILE A 193 5.60 -8.56 7.22
C ILE A 193 4.96 -8.23 5.87
N ASN A 194 4.06 -9.09 5.45
CA ASN A 194 3.37 -8.96 4.17
C ASN A 194 1.87 -8.73 4.41
N VAL A 195 1.44 -7.47 4.35
CA VAL A 195 0.02 -7.07 4.44
C VAL A 195 -0.32 -6.24 3.21
N GLY A 196 -1.42 -6.55 2.56
CA GLY A 196 -1.88 -5.91 1.33
C GLY A 196 -1.88 -6.85 0.14
N PHE A 197 -1.79 -6.30 -1.05
CA PHE A 197 -1.84 -7.09 -2.27
C PHE A 197 -0.56 -7.87 -2.50
N ASP A 198 -0.70 -9.16 -2.83
CA ASP A 198 0.40 -9.93 -3.39
C ASP A 198 0.60 -9.51 -4.85
N MET A 199 1.63 -8.71 -5.07
CA MET A 199 1.98 -8.18 -6.40
C MET A 199 2.81 -9.16 -7.25
N HIS A 200 2.96 -10.43 -6.81
CA HIS A 200 3.64 -11.48 -7.55
C HIS A 200 2.71 -12.12 -8.58
N PHE A 201 2.54 -11.45 -9.70
CA PHE A 201 1.74 -11.98 -10.79
C PHE A 201 2.56 -12.90 -11.70
N ARG A 202 1.99 -14.05 -12.02
CA ARG A 202 2.54 -14.97 -13.03
C ARG A 202 1.53 -15.07 -14.18
N PRO A 203 1.56 -14.13 -15.14
CA PRO A 203 0.67 -14.22 -16.29
C PRO A 203 0.98 -15.50 -17.04
N VAL A 204 -0.08 -16.21 -17.45
CA VAL A 204 0.07 -17.48 -18.19
C VAL A 204 0.57 -17.18 -19.60
N CYS A 205 1.64 -17.87 -19.98
CA CYS A 205 2.18 -17.78 -21.35
C CYS A 205 1.20 -18.40 -22.34
N PRO A 206 0.77 -17.70 -23.39
CA PRO A 206 -0.18 -18.22 -24.37
C PRO A 206 0.46 -19.15 -25.43
N HIS A 207 1.79 -19.37 -25.37
CA HIS A 207 2.56 -20.18 -26.34
C HIS A 207 2.99 -21.52 -25.78
#